data_33384f951ae26147dacd0b965bb22df2
#
_entry.id   33384f951ae26147dacd0b965bb22df2
#
_cell.length_a   1.000
_cell.length_b   1.000
_cell.length_c   1.000
_cell.angle_alpha   90.00
_cell.angle_beta   90.00
_cell.angle_gamma   90.00
#
_symmetry.space_group_name_H-M   'P 1'
#
loop_
_entity.id
_entity.type
_entity.pdbx_description
1 polymer ?
#
loop_
_entity_poly.entity_id
_entity_poly.type
_entity_poly.pdbx_seq_one_letter_code
_entity_poly.pdbx_strand_id
1 'polypeptide(L)'
;MDQAQEILAERAVSTSSADAGMQVIAVASGKGGVGKTNVVANLAIALQRRGKRVVVIDADLGLANLDTLLGLNPHATLRQVLRGECSIKEAMVEGPAGIRIVPASSGYEELTQLSDGQRLTLLEQVDSLDGDFDVLLIDTGAGISANVLFFASAAQETLVV
;
A
#
# COMPACT_ATOMS: atom_id res chain seq x y z
N MET A 1 13.77 19.90 -6.09
CA MET A 1 12.78 18.82 -6.19
C MET A 1 13.36 17.62 -5.47
N ASP A 2 12.58 16.97 -4.62
CA ASP A 2 12.98 15.80 -3.87
C ASP A 2 13.08 14.58 -4.81
N GLN A 3 14.03 13.70 -4.56
CA GLN A 3 14.30 12.49 -5.36
C GLN A 3 13.06 11.59 -5.49
N ALA A 4 12.26 11.52 -4.42
CA ALA A 4 10.98 10.79 -4.44
C ALA A 4 9.93 11.44 -5.37
N GLN A 5 9.90 12.76 -5.47
CA GLN A 5 9.02 13.49 -6.41
C GLN A 5 9.45 13.30 -7.86
N GLU A 6 10.74 13.21 -8.13
CA GLU A 6 11.27 12.97 -9.48
C GLU A 6 10.90 11.56 -9.97
N ILE A 7 11.07 10.55 -9.12
CA ILE A 7 10.64 9.16 -9.42
C ILE A 7 9.11 9.09 -9.64
N LEU A 8 8.32 9.81 -8.85
CA LEU A 8 6.86 9.87 -9.02
C LEU A 8 6.48 10.54 -10.34
N ALA A 9 7.19 11.61 -10.75
CA ALA A 9 6.96 12.27 -12.02
C ALA A 9 7.31 11.38 -13.22
N GLU A 10 8.40 10.62 -13.14
CA GLU A 10 8.77 9.65 -14.19
C GLU A 10 7.73 8.53 -14.31
N ARG A 11 7.20 8.02 -13.20
CA ARG A 11 6.12 7.02 -13.21
C ARG A 11 4.83 7.52 -13.86
N ALA A 12 4.46 8.77 -13.62
CA ALA A 12 3.27 9.39 -14.21
C ALA A 12 3.37 9.52 -15.75
N VAL A 13 4.58 9.62 -16.29
CA VAL A 13 4.84 9.75 -17.74
C VAL A 13 4.88 8.37 -18.44
N SER A 14 5.19 7.29 -17.73
CA SER A 14 5.36 5.94 -18.32
C SER A 14 4.05 5.18 -18.57
N THR A 15 2.88 5.74 -18.28
CA THR A 15 1.58 5.07 -18.39
C THR A 15 0.99 4.99 -19.82
N SER A 16 1.80 5.14 -20.86
CA SER A 16 1.34 4.92 -22.23
C SER A 16 2.10 3.78 -22.90
N SER A 17 1.73 2.57 -22.65
CA SER A 17 1.61 1.43 -23.58
C SER A 17 1.70 0.08 -22.87
N ALA A 18 0.84 -0.78 -23.22
CA ALA A 18 0.66 -2.24 -23.23
C ALA A 18 1.88 -3.13 -22.88
N ASP A 19 2.54 -2.92 -21.76
CA ASP A 19 3.25 -3.97 -21.04
C ASP A 19 2.64 -3.99 -19.63
N ALA A 20 1.83 -5.01 -19.33
CA ALA A 20 0.96 -5.02 -18.17
C ALA A 20 1.79 -5.27 -16.88
N GLY A 21 2.52 -4.27 -16.42
CA GLY A 21 3.09 -4.21 -15.10
C GLY A 21 2.03 -4.23 -14.00
N MET A 22 2.45 -4.37 -12.76
CA MET A 22 1.54 -4.37 -11.60
C MET A 22 0.75 -3.05 -11.54
N GLN A 23 -0.59 -3.15 -11.50
CA GLN A 23 -1.46 -2.00 -11.32
C GLN A 23 -1.48 -1.57 -9.85
N VAL A 24 -1.14 -0.32 -9.58
CA VAL A 24 -1.12 0.25 -8.23
C VAL A 24 -2.32 1.18 -8.04
N ILE A 25 -3.17 0.86 -7.07
CA ILE A 25 -4.40 1.60 -6.75
C ILE A 25 -4.35 2.04 -5.29
N ALA A 26 -4.38 3.35 -5.04
CA ALA A 26 -4.58 3.89 -3.70
C ALA A 26 -6.07 4.00 -3.40
N VAL A 27 -6.47 3.65 -2.18
CA VAL A 27 -7.83 3.85 -1.72
C VAL A 27 -7.82 4.90 -0.61
N ALA A 28 -8.51 6.00 -0.85
CA ALA A 28 -8.51 7.17 0.03
C ALA A 28 -9.94 7.52 0.47
N SER A 29 -10.06 8.26 1.56
CA SER A 29 -11.33 8.83 2.03
C SER A 29 -11.10 10.18 2.68
N GLY A 30 -12.08 11.09 2.55
CA GLY A 30 -12.01 12.42 3.17
C GLY A 30 -12.11 12.38 4.69
N LYS A 31 -12.69 11.33 5.27
CA LYS A 31 -12.87 11.15 6.72
C LYS A 31 -12.82 9.68 7.11
N GLY A 32 -12.58 9.41 8.41
CA GLY A 32 -12.60 8.06 8.97
C GLY A 32 -14.01 7.49 9.10
N GLY A 33 -14.11 6.16 9.25
CA GLY A 33 -15.36 5.47 9.52
C GLY A 33 -16.31 5.32 8.34
N VAL A 34 -15.87 5.59 7.10
CA VAL A 34 -16.71 5.45 5.88
C VAL A 34 -16.69 4.05 5.27
N GLY A 35 -15.90 3.12 5.84
CA GLY A 35 -15.80 1.74 5.36
C GLY A 35 -14.67 1.50 4.38
N LYS A 36 -13.69 2.40 4.26
CA LYS A 36 -12.56 2.32 3.32
C LYS A 36 -11.81 1.00 3.42
N THR A 37 -11.37 0.59 4.61
CA THR A 37 -10.67 -0.68 4.85
C THR A 37 -11.51 -1.90 4.45
N ASN A 38 -12.81 -1.88 4.71
CA ASN A 38 -13.73 -2.92 4.24
C ASN A 38 -13.81 -2.98 2.71
N VAL A 39 -13.85 -1.83 2.05
CA VAL A 39 -13.82 -1.75 0.57
C VAL A 39 -12.52 -2.36 0.04
N VAL A 40 -11.37 -2.00 0.62
CA VAL A 40 -10.06 -2.55 0.22
C VAL A 40 -10.04 -4.06 0.38
N ALA A 41 -10.41 -4.59 1.55
CA ALA A 41 -10.39 -6.02 1.82
C ALA A 41 -11.30 -6.81 0.86
N ASN A 42 -12.52 -6.34 0.64
CA ASN A 42 -13.46 -7.00 -0.26
C ASN A 42 -13.04 -6.90 -1.73
N LEU A 43 -12.50 -5.76 -2.16
CA LEU A 43 -11.98 -5.57 -3.50
C LEU A 43 -10.79 -6.52 -3.76
N ALA A 44 -9.84 -6.60 -2.82
CA ALA A 44 -8.71 -7.52 -2.90
C ALA A 44 -9.16 -8.98 -3.08
N ILE A 45 -10.08 -9.43 -2.23
CA ILE A 45 -10.63 -10.79 -2.29
C ILE A 45 -11.36 -11.04 -3.62
N ALA A 46 -12.15 -10.07 -4.08
CA ALA A 46 -12.89 -10.20 -5.35
C ALA A 46 -11.95 -10.29 -6.56
N LEU A 47 -10.89 -9.49 -6.60
CA LEU A 47 -9.87 -9.54 -7.65
C LEU A 47 -9.09 -10.86 -7.62
N GLN A 48 -8.69 -11.32 -6.43
CA GLN A 48 -8.00 -12.59 -6.24
C GLN A 48 -8.85 -13.77 -6.74
N ARG A 49 -10.15 -13.79 -6.42
CA ARG A 49 -11.09 -14.80 -6.90
C ARG A 49 -11.31 -14.78 -8.40
N ARG A 50 -11.02 -13.66 -9.06
CA ARG A 50 -11.02 -13.52 -10.52
C ARG A 50 -9.67 -13.89 -11.18
N GLY A 51 -8.76 -14.48 -10.41
CA GLY A 51 -7.47 -14.97 -10.91
C GLY A 51 -6.36 -13.92 -10.94
N LYS A 52 -6.55 -12.74 -10.33
CA LYS A 52 -5.48 -11.74 -10.17
C LYS A 52 -4.64 -12.08 -8.95
N ARG A 53 -3.32 -11.90 -9.03
CA ARG A 53 -2.42 -11.98 -7.87
C ARG A 53 -2.43 -10.63 -7.16
N VAL A 54 -3.01 -10.59 -5.97
CA VAL A 54 -3.28 -9.33 -5.26
C VAL A 54 -2.45 -9.21 -4.00
N VAL A 55 -1.82 -8.05 -3.83
CA VAL A 55 -1.19 -7.63 -2.59
C VAL A 55 -1.85 -6.35 -2.07
N VAL A 56 -1.99 -6.25 -0.76
CA VAL A 56 -2.54 -5.08 -0.05
C VAL A 56 -1.49 -4.54 0.89
N ILE A 57 -1.24 -3.25 0.86
CA ILE A 57 -0.45 -2.55 1.88
C ILE A 57 -1.41 -1.76 2.77
N ASP A 58 -1.41 -2.07 4.08
CA ASP A 58 -2.04 -1.21 5.07
C ASP A 58 -1.13 -0.01 5.31
N ALA A 59 -1.50 1.13 4.77
CA ALA A 59 -0.76 2.38 4.86
C ALA A 59 -1.44 3.40 5.79
N ASP A 60 -2.42 2.97 6.60
CA ASP A 60 -2.94 3.77 7.71
C ASP A 60 -1.99 3.64 8.92
N LEU A 61 -0.91 4.39 8.86
CA LEU A 61 0.19 4.31 9.83
C LEU A 61 -0.19 4.82 11.24
N GLY A 62 -1.35 5.48 11.37
CA GLY A 62 -1.88 5.94 12.65
C GLY A 62 -2.87 4.96 13.28
N LEU A 63 -3.71 4.33 12.48
CA LEU A 63 -4.81 3.48 12.89
C LEU A 63 -4.88 2.20 12.04
N ALA A 64 -3.79 1.42 12.04
CA ALA A 64 -3.74 0.14 11.34
C ALA A 64 -4.86 -0.80 11.80
N ASN A 65 -5.64 -1.30 10.87
CA ASN A 65 -6.83 -2.10 11.17
C ASN A 65 -6.99 -3.35 10.31
N LEU A 66 -6.25 -3.47 9.21
CA LEU A 66 -6.48 -4.53 8.23
C LEU A 66 -6.17 -5.92 8.80
N ASP A 67 -5.08 -6.04 9.55
CA ASP A 67 -4.69 -7.29 10.23
C ASP A 67 -5.73 -7.72 11.27
N THR A 68 -6.22 -6.76 12.05
CA THR A 68 -7.27 -6.99 13.06
C THR A 68 -8.59 -7.37 12.40
N LEU A 69 -9.00 -6.66 11.33
CA LEU A 69 -10.22 -6.96 10.58
C LEU A 69 -10.21 -8.37 10.00
N LEU A 70 -9.06 -8.84 9.55
CA LEU A 70 -8.90 -10.14 8.91
C LEU A 70 -8.40 -11.25 9.85
N GLY A 71 -8.21 -10.94 11.13
CA GLY A 71 -7.77 -11.90 12.15
C GLY A 71 -6.35 -12.44 11.91
N LEU A 72 -5.45 -11.61 11.39
CA LEU A 72 -4.08 -11.99 11.07
C LEU A 72 -3.15 -11.75 12.26
N ASN A 73 -2.06 -12.53 12.32
CA ASN A 73 -1.01 -12.40 13.32
C ASN A 73 0.36 -12.20 12.62
N PRO A 74 0.70 -10.96 12.22
CA PRO A 74 1.92 -10.68 11.49
C PRO A 74 3.16 -10.78 12.37
N HIS A 75 4.28 -11.31 11.82
CA HIS A 75 5.58 -11.30 12.51
C HIS A 75 6.39 -10.03 12.17
N ALA A 76 6.10 -9.39 11.06
CA ALA A 76 6.71 -8.14 10.62
C ALA A 76 5.64 -7.23 10.01
N THR A 77 5.90 -5.94 9.97
CA THR A 77 4.97 -4.92 9.49
C THR A 77 5.68 -3.94 8.55
N LEU A 78 4.94 -3.06 7.93
CA LEU A 78 5.49 -1.99 7.11
C LEU A 78 6.56 -1.15 7.85
N ARG A 79 6.49 -1.08 9.18
CA ARG A 79 7.50 -0.39 10.01
C ARG A 79 8.89 -1.00 9.83
N GLN A 80 9.02 -2.32 9.94
CA GLN A 80 10.31 -3.00 9.76
C GLN A 80 10.83 -2.82 8.34
N VAL A 81 9.94 -2.84 7.35
CA VAL A 81 10.31 -2.57 5.94
C VAL A 81 10.88 -1.16 5.80
N LEU A 82 10.21 -0.14 6.34
CA LEU A 82 10.63 1.26 6.29
C LEU A 82 11.93 1.53 7.05
N ARG A 83 12.29 0.68 8.02
CA ARG A 83 13.56 0.72 8.74
C ARG A 83 14.68 -0.09 8.07
N GLY A 84 14.37 -0.80 6.98
CA GLY A 84 15.31 -1.68 6.30
C GLY A 84 15.64 -2.96 7.09
N GLU A 85 14.82 -3.33 8.05
CA GLU A 85 15.01 -4.53 8.89
C GLU A 85 14.57 -5.81 8.17
N CYS A 86 13.65 -5.70 7.20
CA CYS A 86 13.21 -6.78 6.33
C CYS A 86 12.71 -6.23 4.98
N SER A 87 12.61 -7.09 3.99
CA SER A 87 11.96 -6.75 2.71
C SER A 87 10.44 -6.73 2.83
N ILE A 88 9.77 -6.07 1.89
CA ILE A 88 8.30 -6.06 1.84
C ILE A 88 7.74 -7.47 1.67
N LYS A 89 8.44 -8.35 0.93
CA LYS A 89 8.04 -9.75 0.74
C LYS A 89 8.10 -10.56 2.04
N GLU A 90 9.10 -10.32 2.88
CA GLU A 90 9.23 -10.97 4.19
C GLU A 90 8.17 -10.48 5.20
N ALA A 91 7.69 -9.25 5.05
CA ALA A 91 6.62 -8.70 5.89
C ALA A 91 5.21 -9.16 5.47
N MET A 92 5.08 -9.82 4.32
CA MET A 92 3.77 -10.28 3.84
C MET A 92 3.22 -11.41 4.68
N VAL A 93 1.92 -11.33 4.96
CA VAL A 93 1.13 -12.44 5.51
C VAL A 93 0.05 -12.85 4.50
N GLU A 94 -0.35 -14.12 4.55
CA GLU A 94 -1.44 -14.63 3.73
C GLU A 94 -2.79 -14.29 4.38
N GLY A 95 -3.67 -13.69 3.62
CA GLY A 95 -5.04 -13.37 4.01
C GLY A 95 -6.08 -14.24 3.31
N PRO A 96 -7.36 -13.91 3.49
CA PRO A 96 -8.47 -14.64 2.88
C PRO A 96 -8.32 -14.75 1.35
N ALA A 97 -8.74 -15.89 0.79
CA ALA A 97 -8.67 -16.22 -0.63
C ALA A 97 -7.25 -16.23 -1.22
N GLY A 98 -6.21 -16.17 -0.38
CA GLY A 98 -4.81 -16.16 -0.83
C GLY A 98 -4.25 -14.78 -1.17
N ILE A 99 -4.96 -13.68 -0.87
CA ILE A 99 -4.38 -12.33 -0.98
C ILE A 99 -3.14 -12.21 -0.08
N ARG A 100 -2.17 -11.39 -0.47
CA ARG A 100 -1.03 -11.04 0.36
C ARG A 100 -1.24 -9.70 1.01
N ILE A 101 -0.85 -9.56 2.26
CA ILE A 101 -1.06 -8.34 3.04
C ILE A 101 0.25 -7.94 3.71
N VAL A 102 0.64 -6.69 3.54
CA VAL A 102 1.70 -6.05 4.31
C VAL A 102 1.00 -5.22 5.38
N PRO A 103 0.99 -5.67 6.64
CA PRO A 103 0.28 -4.99 7.70
C PRO A 103 1.03 -3.73 8.13
N ALA A 104 0.30 -2.72 8.58
CA ALA A 104 0.88 -1.56 9.25
C ALA A 104 1.12 -1.87 10.72
N SER A 105 1.94 -1.02 11.35
CA SER A 105 2.16 -1.03 12.79
C SER A 105 1.32 0.06 13.43
N SER A 106 0.38 -0.27 14.27
CA SER A 106 -0.41 0.72 15.02
C SER A 106 0.36 1.28 16.22
N GLY A 107 0.08 2.54 16.59
CA GLY A 107 0.53 3.12 17.86
C GLY A 107 1.94 3.72 17.86
N TYR A 108 2.58 3.92 16.71
CA TYR A 108 3.89 4.56 16.63
C TYR A 108 3.80 5.92 15.93
N GLU A 109 3.96 6.99 16.71
CA GLU A 109 3.97 8.38 16.22
C GLU A 109 5.04 8.62 15.13
N GLU A 110 6.14 7.87 15.17
CA GLU A 110 7.24 7.94 14.20
C GLU A 110 6.82 7.75 12.73
N LEU A 111 5.71 7.05 12.50
CA LEU A 111 5.21 6.75 11.16
C LEU A 111 4.07 7.68 10.71
N THR A 112 3.67 8.63 11.53
CA THR A 112 2.63 9.60 11.15
C THR A 112 3.08 10.53 10.03
N GLN A 113 4.41 10.65 9.84
CA GLN A 113 5.01 11.38 8.74
C GLN A 113 6.26 10.66 8.24
N LEU A 114 6.19 10.10 7.02
CA LEU A 114 7.33 9.45 6.38
C LEU A 114 8.40 10.47 5.97
N SER A 115 9.65 10.18 6.31
CA SER A 115 10.80 10.92 5.77
C SER A 115 10.99 10.61 4.28
N ASP A 116 11.75 11.47 3.59
CA ASP A 116 12.05 11.26 2.17
C ASP A 116 12.80 9.95 1.92
N GLY A 117 13.72 9.57 2.82
CA GLY A 117 14.41 8.29 2.75
C GLY A 117 13.45 7.09 2.90
N GLN A 118 12.48 7.17 3.80
CA GLN A 118 11.46 6.13 3.98
C GLN A 118 10.53 6.04 2.76
N ARG A 119 10.17 7.17 2.15
CA ARG A 119 9.38 7.20 0.91
C ARG A 119 10.12 6.53 -0.23
N LEU A 120 11.42 6.84 -0.39
CA LEU A 120 12.26 6.22 -1.42
C LEU A 120 12.37 4.70 -1.20
N THR A 121 12.68 4.28 0.03
CA THR A 121 12.72 2.86 0.39
C THR A 121 11.42 2.16 0.03
N LEU A 122 10.27 2.77 0.35
CA LEU A 122 8.96 2.18 0.05
C LEU A 122 8.74 2.03 -1.46
N LEU A 123 9.08 3.04 -2.26
CA LEU A 123 8.97 2.98 -3.72
C LEU A 123 9.81 1.83 -4.29
N GLU A 124 11.05 1.68 -3.87
CA GLU A 124 11.95 0.60 -4.28
C GLU A 124 11.39 -0.78 -3.89
N GLN A 125 10.85 -0.90 -2.68
CA GLN A 125 10.25 -2.14 -2.20
C GLN A 125 8.96 -2.49 -2.99
N VAL A 126 8.14 -1.50 -3.33
CA VAL A 126 6.95 -1.69 -4.17
C VAL A 126 7.36 -2.11 -5.59
N ASP A 127 8.40 -1.50 -6.16
CA ASP A 127 8.90 -1.89 -7.48
C ASP A 127 9.38 -3.34 -7.53
N SER A 128 9.92 -3.85 -6.41
CA SER A 128 10.34 -5.25 -6.30
C SER A 128 9.20 -6.27 -6.39
N LEU A 129 7.94 -5.81 -6.30
CA LEU A 129 6.74 -6.65 -6.40
C LEU A 129 6.26 -6.82 -7.84
N ASP A 130 6.74 -5.99 -8.76
CA ASP A 130 6.38 -6.11 -10.18
C ASP A 130 6.78 -7.48 -10.73
N GLY A 131 5.89 -8.09 -11.52
CA GLY A 131 6.05 -9.46 -12.00
C GLY A 131 5.53 -10.56 -11.05
N ASP A 132 5.52 -10.32 -9.72
CA ASP A 132 4.98 -11.26 -8.75
C ASP A 132 3.48 -11.05 -8.51
N PHE A 133 3.01 -9.81 -8.67
CA PHE A 133 1.62 -9.40 -8.45
C PHE A 133 1.06 -8.67 -9.66
N ASP A 134 -0.25 -8.78 -9.84
CA ASP A 134 -1.00 -8.09 -10.89
C ASP A 134 -1.61 -6.78 -10.39
N VAL A 135 -1.97 -6.74 -9.10
CA VAL A 135 -2.61 -5.58 -8.47
C VAL A 135 -2.05 -5.35 -7.07
N LEU A 136 -1.67 -4.11 -6.80
CA LEU A 136 -1.38 -3.60 -5.46
C LEU A 136 -2.48 -2.63 -5.05
N LEU A 137 -3.13 -2.90 -3.92
CA LEU A 137 -4.05 -1.98 -3.26
C LEU A 137 -3.35 -1.34 -2.06
N ILE A 138 -3.42 -0.03 -1.94
CA ILE A 138 -2.87 0.72 -0.81
C ILE A 138 -4.03 1.30 0.00
N ASP A 139 -4.24 0.78 1.21
CA ASP A 139 -5.25 1.30 2.15
C ASP A 139 -4.66 2.49 2.90
N THR A 140 -4.93 3.70 2.44
CA THR A 140 -4.36 4.92 3.03
C THR A 140 -5.07 5.32 4.33
N GLY A 141 -4.47 6.18 5.12
CA GLY A 141 -5.17 6.86 6.21
C GLY A 141 -6.32 7.75 5.69
N ALA A 142 -7.20 8.16 6.59
CA ALA A 142 -8.26 9.12 6.27
C ALA A 142 -7.70 10.56 6.15
N GLY A 143 -8.38 11.40 5.38
CA GLY A 143 -8.05 12.82 5.22
C GLY A 143 -7.01 13.10 4.13
N ILE A 144 -6.27 14.20 4.31
CA ILE A 144 -5.34 14.76 3.32
C ILE A 144 -3.93 14.95 3.89
N SER A 145 -3.49 14.08 4.79
CA SER A 145 -2.13 14.15 5.33
C SER A 145 -1.07 13.97 4.24
N ALA A 146 0.16 14.38 4.53
CA ALA A 146 1.27 14.23 3.59
C ALA A 146 1.49 12.77 3.15
N ASN A 147 1.25 11.81 4.05
CA ASN A 147 1.33 10.38 3.70
C ASN A 147 0.22 9.97 2.75
N VAL A 148 -1.02 10.39 2.98
CA VAL A 148 -2.15 10.09 2.07
C VAL A 148 -1.87 10.65 0.67
N LEU A 149 -1.41 11.89 0.58
CA LEU A 149 -1.06 12.52 -0.70
C LEU A 149 0.12 11.80 -1.38
N PHE A 150 1.12 11.37 -0.61
CA PHE A 150 2.23 10.58 -1.14
C PHE A 150 1.74 9.28 -1.77
N PHE A 151 0.95 8.48 -1.05
CA PHE A 151 0.42 7.21 -1.58
C PHE A 151 -0.49 7.41 -2.79
N ALA A 152 -1.36 8.43 -2.76
CA ALA A 152 -2.22 8.76 -3.90
C ALA A 152 -1.40 9.18 -5.14
N SER A 153 -0.31 9.91 -4.95
CA SER A 153 0.60 10.32 -6.04
C SER A 153 1.45 9.18 -6.57
N ALA A 154 1.80 8.22 -5.73
CA ALA A 154 2.59 7.04 -6.11
C ALA A 154 1.75 5.99 -6.88
N ALA A 155 0.43 6.00 -6.72
CA ALA A 155 -0.49 5.11 -7.40
C ALA A 155 -0.81 5.58 -8.82
N GLN A 156 -1.13 4.63 -9.70
CA GLN A 156 -1.63 4.93 -11.05
C GLN A 156 -3.08 5.39 -11.02
N GLU A 157 -3.85 4.89 -10.06
CA GLU A 157 -5.25 5.25 -9.87
C GLU A 157 -5.53 5.48 -8.38
N THR A 158 -6.48 6.36 -8.10
CA THR A 158 -6.97 6.59 -6.73
C THR A 158 -8.47 6.38 -6.69
N LEU A 159 -8.91 5.42 -5.85
CA LEU A 159 -10.31 5.20 -5.54
C LEU A 159 -10.68 6.02 -4.30
N VAL A 160 -11.66 6.88 -4.41
CA VAL A 160 -12.16 7.69 -3.28
C VAL A 160 -13.46 7.10 -2.75
N VAL A 161 -13.48 6.83 -1.45
CA VAL A 161 -14.63 6.26 -0.74
C VAL A 161 -15.30 7.30 0.15
#